data_bc2af25ad3b27e792504adc80f479fa3
#
_entry.id   bc2af25ad3b27e792504adc80f479fa3
#
_cell.length_a   1.000
_cell.length_b   1.000
_cell.length_c   1.000
_cell.angle_alpha   90.00
_cell.angle_beta   90.00
_cell.angle_gamma   90.00
#
_symmetry.space_group_name_H-M   'P 1'
#
loop_
_entity.id
_entity.type
_entity.pdbx_description
1 polymer ?
#
loop_
_entity_poly.entity_id
_entity_poly.type
_entity_poly.pdbx_seq_one_letter_code
_entity_poly.pdbx_strand_id
1 'polypeptide(L)'
;MLADRGFTLIELMITVAIVAILAAVALPSYSAYVMRANVTDAVKGLSEMRLKMEQYFQDQRTYVGACVPATLAPLPTNTPNFTFTCNGLSATQYQVVATGVVGSSMAGFTYTVDQANTQATPSTGAGWPICTTRWIVKKSDTCF
;
A
#
# COMPACT_ATOMS: atom_id res chain seq x y z
N MET A 1 37.71 -17.49 -44.06
CA MET A 1 36.35 -18.08 -43.90
C MET A 1 36.16 -18.32 -42.41
N LEU A 2 35.35 -17.49 -41.75
CA LEU A 2 34.97 -17.72 -40.37
C LEU A 2 33.85 -18.77 -40.37
N ALA A 3 34.08 -19.91 -39.73
CA ALA A 3 33.08 -20.94 -39.59
C ALA A 3 32.02 -20.44 -38.60
N ASP A 4 30.80 -20.15 -39.08
CA ASP A 4 29.64 -19.90 -38.25
C ASP A 4 29.33 -21.17 -37.42
N ARG A 5 29.62 -21.10 -36.12
CA ARG A 5 29.26 -22.17 -35.19
C ARG A 5 27.80 -21.95 -34.78
N GLY A 6 26.90 -22.74 -35.33
CA GLY A 6 25.52 -22.79 -34.93
C GLY A 6 25.34 -23.37 -33.52
N PHE A 7 24.33 -22.92 -32.81
CA PHE A 7 23.91 -23.47 -31.50
C PHE A 7 23.45 -24.92 -31.64
N THR A 8 23.84 -25.77 -30.71
CA THR A 8 23.33 -27.16 -30.65
C THR A 8 21.97 -27.18 -29.98
N LEU A 9 21.10 -28.13 -30.32
CA LEU A 9 19.77 -28.30 -29.73
C LEU A 9 19.87 -28.55 -28.22
N ILE A 10 20.89 -29.30 -27.77
CA ILE A 10 21.07 -29.57 -26.33
C ILE A 10 21.49 -28.31 -25.55
N GLU A 11 22.29 -27.45 -26.15
CA GLU A 11 22.70 -26.20 -25.53
C GLU A 11 21.51 -25.25 -25.35
N LEU A 12 20.59 -25.21 -26.33
CA LEU A 12 19.33 -24.47 -26.20
C LEU A 12 18.45 -25.05 -25.10
N MET A 13 18.32 -26.37 -25.01
CA MET A 13 17.52 -27.02 -23.99
C MET A 13 18.04 -26.75 -22.56
N ILE A 14 19.36 -26.80 -22.37
CA ILE A 14 19.99 -26.50 -21.08
C ILE A 14 19.77 -25.03 -20.68
N THR A 15 19.99 -24.10 -21.63
CA THR A 15 19.79 -22.67 -21.35
C THR A 15 18.35 -22.34 -20.97
N VAL A 16 17.37 -22.89 -21.70
CA VAL A 16 15.94 -22.70 -21.38
C VAL A 16 15.59 -23.31 -20.01
N ALA A 17 16.11 -24.49 -19.67
CA ALA A 17 15.89 -25.11 -18.37
C ALA A 17 16.44 -24.25 -17.21
N ILE A 18 17.63 -23.69 -17.35
CA ILE A 18 18.25 -22.80 -16.35
C ILE A 18 17.41 -21.52 -16.19
N VAL A 19 17.01 -20.89 -17.30
CA VAL A 19 16.18 -19.68 -17.26
C VAL A 19 14.82 -19.95 -16.61
N ALA A 20 14.21 -21.09 -16.90
CA ALA A 20 12.93 -21.47 -16.29
C ALA A 20 13.04 -21.63 -14.77
N ILE A 21 14.11 -22.25 -14.27
CA ILE A 21 14.36 -22.41 -12.83
C ILE A 21 14.57 -21.04 -12.15
N LEU A 22 15.38 -20.18 -12.76
CA LEU A 22 15.62 -18.84 -12.23
C LEU A 22 14.33 -17.98 -12.23
N ALA A 23 13.55 -18.05 -13.30
CA ALA A 23 12.28 -17.34 -13.41
C ALA A 23 11.25 -17.81 -12.34
N ALA A 24 11.20 -19.11 -12.07
CA ALA A 24 10.28 -19.65 -11.05
C ALA A 24 10.52 -19.08 -9.64
N VAL A 25 11.74 -18.71 -9.30
CA VAL A 25 12.09 -18.08 -8.01
C VAL A 25 11.97 -16.55 -8.08
N ALA A 26 12.32 -15.94 -9.21
CA ALA A 26 12.37 -14.47 -9.35
C ALA A 26 10.96 -13.86 -9.40
N LEU A 27 10.00 -14.45 -10.12
CA LEU A 27 8.68 -13.88 -10.33
C LEU A 27 7.86 -13.67 -9.03
N PRO A 28 7.73 -14.65 -8.11
CA PRO A 28 6.98 -14.44 -6.87
C PRO A 28 7.64 -13.43 -5.94
N SER A 29 8.97 -13.35 -5.93
CA SER A 29 9.71 -12.37 -5.14
C SER A 29 9.47 -10.94 -5.65
N TYR A 30 9.44 -10.75 -6.97
CA TYR A 30 9.17 -9.47 -7.61
C TYR A 30 7.75 -8.96 -7.32
N SER A 31 6.74 -9.82 -7.43
CA SER A 31 5.35 -9.45 -7.14
C SER A 31 5.15 -9.01 -5.68
N ALA A 32 5.78 -9.69 -4.73
CA ALA A 32 5.75 -9.31 -3.32
C ALA A 32 6.43 -7.96 -3.06
N TYR A 33 7.50 -7.66 -3.78
CA TYR A 33 8.19 -6.37 -3.71
C TYR A 33 7.30 -5.23 -4.23
N VAL A 34 6.67 -5.40 -5.39
CA VAL A 34 5.76 -4.42 -5.97
C VAL A 34 4.56 -4.16 -5.05
N MET A 35 3.97 -5.20 -4.46
CA MET A 35 2.87 -5.02 -3.52
C MET A 35 3.28 -4.20 -2.29
N ARG A 36 4.48 -4.40 -1.74
CA ARG A 36 4.99 -3.58 -0.63
C ARG A 36 5.17 -2.12 -1.03
N ALA A 37 5.70 -1.87 -2.23
CA ALA A 37 5.83 -0.50 -2.74
C ALA A 37 4.47 0.19 -2.82
N ASN A 38 3.45 -0.51 -3.31
CA ASN A 38 2.10 0.02 -3.41
C ASN A 38 1.46 0.27 -2.02
N VAL A 39 1.67 -0.61 -1.04
CA VAL A 39 1.21 -0.38 0.36
C VAL A 39 1.84 0.87 0.96
N THR A 40 3.08 1.18 0.59
CA THR A 40 3.78 2.38 1.07
C THR A 40 3.05 3.67 0.69
N ASP A 41 2.33 3.71 -0.43
CA ASP A 41 1.52 4.87 -0.83
C ASP A 41 0.41 5.16 0.20
N ALA A 42 -0.31 4.11 0.65
CA ALA A 42 -1.34 4.25 1.68
C ALA A 42 -0.75 4.71 3.02
N VAL A 43 0.30 4.04 3.48
CA VAL A 43 0.98 4.34 4.75
C VAL A 43 1.53 5.77 4.76
N LYS A 44 2.14 6.21 3.66
CA LYS A 44 2.64 7.57 3.50
C LYS A 44 1.49 8.59 3.57
N GLY A 45 0.45 8.40 2.76
CA GLY A 45 -0.71 9.31 2.73
C GLY A 45 -1.40 9.42 4.08
N LEU A 46 -1.60 8.30 4.79
CA LEU A 46 -2.20 8.28 6.12
C LEU A 46 -1.30 8.96 7.17
N SER A 47 0.02 8.73 7.11
CA SER A 47 0.98 9.35 8.04
C SER A 47 1.06 10.86 7.85
N GLU A 48 1.12 11.33 6.61
CA GLU A 48 1.09 12.75 6.29
C GLU A 48 -0.22 13.40 6.73
N MET A 49 -1.35 12.72 6.48
CA MET A 49 -2.66 13.23 6.87
C MET A 49 -2.81 13.34 8.38
N ARG A 50 -2.32 12.35 9.14
CA ARG A 50 -2.31 12.41 10.60
C ARG A 50 -1.59 13.67 11.11
N LEU A 51 -0.42 13.99 10.57
CA LEU A 51 0.32 15.20 10.97
C LEU A 51 -0.46 16.48 10.65
N LYS A 52 -1.10 16.53 9.48
CA LYS A 52 -1.94 17.68 9.09
C LYS A 52 -3.19 17.81 9.98
N MET A 53 -3.80 16.70 10.36
CA MET A 53 -4.95 16.69 11.28
C MET A 53 -4.56 17.21 12.66
N GLU A 54 -3.37 16.85 13.15
CA GLU A 54 -2.85 17.37 14.41
C GLU A 54 -2.61 18.89 14.34
N GLN A 55 -2.00 19.38 13.27
CA GLN A 55 -1.84 20.82 13.04
C GLN A 55 -3.19 21.55 12.96
N TYR A 56 -4.13 20.97 12.22
CA TYR A 56 -5.48 21.52 12.11
C TYR A 56 -6.17 21.63 13.47
N PHE A 57 -6.04 20.59 14.31
CA PHE A 57 -6.62 20.60 15.67
C PHE A 57 -5.95 21.64 16.58
N GLN A 58 -4.65 21.84 16.49
CA GLN A 58 -3.95 22.89 17.25
C GLN A 58 -4.50 24.27 16.93
N ASP A 59 -4.82 24.54 15.68
CA ASP A 59 -5.32 25.85 15.24
C ASP A 59 -6.83 26.03 15.47
N GLN A 60 -7.63 25.00 15.13
CA GLN A 60 -9.10 25.10 15.13
C GLN A 60 -9.76 24.53 16.37
N ARG A 61 -9.04 23.76 17.19
CA ARG A 61 -9.54 23.03 18.37
C ARG A 61 -10.71 22.07 18.07
N THR A 62 -10.84 21.66 16.83
CA THR A 62 -11.85 20.73 16.33
C THR A 62 -11.35 20.08 15.05
N TYR A 63 -11.87 18.90 14.70
CA TYR A 63 -11.64 18.26 13.39
C TYR A 63 -12.77 18.55 12.40
N VAL A 64 -13.85 19.23 12.83
CA VAL A 64 -14.93 19.62 11.92
C VAL A 64 -14.43 20.59 10.87
N GLY A 65 -14.67 20.27 9.59
CA GLY A 65 -14.20 21.07 8.46
C GLY A 65 -12.80 20.70 7.95
N ALA A 66 -12.10 19.76 8.58
CA ALA A 66 -10.89 19.17 8.01
C ALA A 66 -11.20 18.33 6.75
N CYS A 67 -10.14 17.85 6.07
CA CYS A 67 -10.25 16.99 4.88
C CYS A 67 -10.85 17.66 3.63
N VAL A 68 -11.09 18.97 3.68
CA VAL A 68 -11.61 19.76 2.56
C VAL A 68 -10.46 20.48 1.83
N PRO A 69 -10.48 20.59 0.51
CA PRO A 69 -9.52 21.41 -0.23
C PRO A 69 -9.42 22.83 0.34
N ALA A 70 -8.25 23.43 0.28
CA ALA A 70 -7.95 24.77 0.81
C ALA A 70 -7.96 24.91 2.35
N THR A 71 -8.02 23.82 3.10
CA THR A 71 -7.76 23.79 4.56
C THR A 71 -6.30 23.43 4.84
N LEU A 72 -5.88 23.50 6.12
CA LEU A 72 -4.56 23.05 6.56
C LEU A 72 -4.41 21.51 6.46
N ALA A 73 -5.52 20.79 6.47
CA ALA A 73 -5.55 19.33 6.39
C ALA A 73 -6.39 18.84 5.18
N PRO A 74 -6.01 19.16 3.93
CA PRO A 74 -6.68 18.60 2.78
C PRO A 74 -6.38 17.10 2.66
N LEU A 75 -7.33 16.31 2.14
CA LEU A 75 -7.10 14.90 1.83
C LEU A 75 -5.87 14.72 0.93
N PRO A 76 -5.11 13.62 1.13
CA PRO A 76 -4.04 13.24 0.20
C PRO A 76 -4.59 13.04 -1.21
N THR A 77 -3.77 13.33 -2.21
CA THR A 77 -4.11 13.02 -3.61
C THR A 77 -4.27 11.51 -3.78
N ASN A 78 -5.35 11.10 -4.44
CA ASN A 78 -5.55 9.71 -4.79
C ASN A 78 -4.41 9.20 -5.68
N THR A 79 -4.00 7.97 -5.43
CA THR A 79 -3.00 7.27 -6.25
C THR A 79 -3.69 6.26 -7.18
N PRO A 80 -3.00 5.67 -8.15
CA PRO A 80 -3.56 4.58 -8.93
C PRO A 80 -3.99 3.36 -8.09
N ASN A 81 -3.44 3.23 -6.88
CA ASN A 81 -3.66 2.09 -6.00
C ASN A 81 -4.63 2.38 -4.85
N PHE A 82 -4.73 3.64 -4.39
CA PHE A 82 -5.52 4.00 -3.21
C PHE A 82 -6.29 5.30 -3.38
N THR A 83 -7.50 5.30 -2.84
CA THR A 83 -8.32 6.50 -2.62
C THR A 83 -8.37 6.80 -1.12
N PHE A 84 -8.44 8.10 -0.77
CA PHE A 84 -8.45 8.56 0.62
C PHE A 84 -9.78 9.22 0.96
N THR A 85 -10.30 8.91 2.14
CA THR A 85 -11.53 9.51 2.69
C THR A 85 -11.37 9.82 4.17
N CYS A 86 -12.14 10.79 4.66
CA CYS A 86 -12.26 11.08 6.09
C CYS A 86 -13.66 10.70 6.57
N ASN A 87 -13.71 10.00 7.69
CA ASN A 87 -14.95 9.59 8.33
C ASN A 87 -15.01 10.11 9.78
N GLY A 88 -16.22 10.25 10.32
CA GLY A 88 -16.43 10.53 11.72
C GLY A 88 -15.86 11.86 12.22
N LEU A 89 -15.76 12.88 11.34
CA LEU A 89 -15.26 14.20 11.73
C LEU A 89 -16.17 14.82 12.81
N SER A 90 -15.58 15.09 13.95
CA SER A 90 -16.27 15.73 15.08
C SER A 90 -15.34 16.70 15.80
N ALA A 91 -15.77 17.25 16.94
CA ALA A 91 -14.91 18.13 17.73
C ALA A 91 -13.62 17.43 18.21
N THR A 92 -13.68 16.13 18.50
CA THR A 92 -12.57 15.39 19.15
C THR A 92 -12.15 14.11 18.43
N GLN A 93 -12.81 13.74 17.34
CA GLN A 93 -12.56 12.47 16.66
C GLN A 93 -12.47 12.64 15.14
N TYR A 94 -11.67 11.80 14.52
CA TYR A 94 -11.63 11.59 13.08
C TYR A 94 -11.14 10.18 12.77
N GLN A 95 -11.39 9.73 11.57
CA GLN A 95 -10.74 8.55 11.00
C GLN A 95 -10.40 8.84 9.54
N VAL A 96 -9.14 8.69 9.17
CA VAL A 96 -8.71 8.72 7.76
C VAL A 96 -8.60 7.29 7.27
N VAL A 97 -9.15 7.04 6.10
CA VAL A 97 -9.21 5.72 5.47
C VAL A 97 -8.55 5.78 4.09
N ALA A 98 -7.64 4.86 3.84
CA ALA A 98 -7.10 4.57 2.51
C ALA A 98 -7.71 3.27 2.01
N THR A 99 -8.44 3.32 0.91
CA THR A 99 -9.12 2.16 0.31
C THR A 99 -8.47 1.82 -1.02
N GLY A 100 -8.14 0.56 -1.21
CA GLY A 100 -7.57 0.05 -2.45
C GLY A 100 -8.53 0.18 -3.63
N VAL A 101 -8.04 0.73 -4.73
CA VAL A 101 -8.82 0.96 -5.95
C VAL A 101 -9.22 -0.38 -6.58
N VAL A 102 -10.48 -0.50 -6.93
CA VAL A 102 -11.00 -1.69 -7.64
C VAL A 102 -10.28 -1.85 -8.98
N GLY A 103 -9.81 -3.06 -9.27
CA GLY A 103 -9.03 -3.36 -10.46
C GLY A 103 -7.51 -3.13 -10.32
N SER A 104 -7.05 -2.52 -9.22
CA SER A 104 -5.62 -2.44 -8.89
C SER A 104 -5.14 -3.67 -8.13
N SER A 105 -3.82 -3.82 -8.00
CA SER A 105 -3.21 -4.86 -7.15
C SER A 105 -3.54 -4.71 -5.67
N MET A 106 -4.08 -3.54 -5.26
CA MET A 106 -4.48 -3.22 -3.89
C MET A 106 -5.97 -3.33 -3.66
N ALA A 107 -6.74 -3.84 -4.62
CA ALA A 107 -8.17 -4.09 -4.45
C ALA A 107 -8.45 -4.97 -3.20
N GLY A 108 -9.38 -4.53 -2.37
CA GLY A 108 -9.72 -5.21 -1.11
C GLY A 108 -8.85 -4.80 0.10
N PHE A 109 -7.78 -4.03 -0.10
CA PHE A 109 -7.00 -3.50 1.03
C PHE A 109 -7.65 -2.25 1.59
N THR A 110 -7.68 -2.15 2.91
CA THR A 110 -8.10 -0.93 3.62
C THR A 110 -7.14 -0.67 4.77
N TYR A 111 -6.70 0.58 4.88
CA TYR A 111 -5.84 1.06 5.97
C TYR A 111 -6.52 2.24 6.63
N THR A 112 -6.43 2.33 7.96
CA THR A 112 -7.02 3.43 8.72
C THR A 112 -6.06 4.01 9.74
N VAL A 113 -6.28 5.28 10.09
CA VAL A 113 -5.66 5.93 11.24
C VAL A 113 -6.67 6.90 11.86
N ASP A 114 -6.66 7.02 13.19
CA ASP A 114 -7.54 7.88 13.96
C ASP A 114 -6.77 8.92 14.81
N GLN A 115 -7.50 9.73 15.59
CA GLN A 115 -6.95 10.76 16.47
C GLN A 115 -6.10 10.20 17.62
N ALA A 116 -6.30 8.95 18.01
CA ALA A 116 -5.49 8.27 19.02
C ALA A 116 -4.24 7.64 18.42
N ASN A 117 -3.98 7.87 17.11
CA ASN A 117 -2.95 7.19 16.33
C ASN A 117 -3.14 5.66 16.30
N THR A 118 -4.37 5.20 16.44
CA THR A 118 -4.69 3.79 16.21
C THR A 118 -4.58 3.50 14.71
N GLN A 119 -3.61 2.71 14.38
CA GLN A 119 -3.38 2.25 13.02
C GLN A 119 -4.08 0.91 12.85
N ALA A 120 -4.80 0.70 11.75
CA ALA A 120 -5.44 -0.58 11.50
C ALA A 120 -5.41 -0.95 10.01
N THR A 121 -5.47 -2.26 9.77
CA THR A 121 -5.66 -2.86 8.45
C THR A 121 -6.87 -3.79 8.53
N PRO A 122 -8.09 -3.24 8.49
CA PRO A 122 -9.31 -4.01 8.70
C PRO A 122 -9.66 -4.94 7.53
N SER A 123 -9.10 -4.68 6.36
CA SER A 123 -9.31 -5.51 5.18
C SER A 123 -8.06 -5.61 4.34
N THR A 124 -7.84 -6.78 3.74
CA THR A 124 -6.68 -7.07 2.90
C THR A 124 -7.07 -7.95 1.71
N GLY A 125 -6.23 -7.96 0.69
CA GLY A 125 -6.31 -8.92 -0.40
C GLY A 125 -5.93 -10.35 0.03
N ALA A 126 -6.17 -11.31 -0.85
CA ALA A 126 -6.04 -12.73 -0.58
C ALA A 126 -4.70 -13.13 0.06
N GLY A 127 -4.78 -13.74 1.24
CA GLY A 127 -3.65 -14.29 1.96
C GLY A 127 -2.78 -13.31 2.72
N TRP A 128 -3.22 -12.06 2.88
CA TRP A 128 -2.61 -11.11 3.80
C TRP A 128 -3.37 -11.10 5.14
N PRO A 129 -2.68 -10.95 6.28
CA PRO A 129 -3.35 -10.82 7.57
C PRO A 129 -4.08 -9.48 7.70
N ILE A 130 -5.11 -9.44 8.54
CA ILE A 130 -5.78 -8.22 9.00
C ILE A 130 -5.27 -7.87 10.39
N CYS A 131 -5.33 -6.59 10.77
CA CYS A 131 -4.94 -6.14 12.10
C CYS A 131 -5.68 -4.86 12.49
N THR A 132 -6.10 -4.79 13.76
CA THR A 132 -6.81 -3.63 14.32
C THR A 132 -5.91 -2.68 15.10
N THR A 133 -4.62 -3.00 15.24
CA THR A 133 -3.67 -2.25 16.08
C THR A 133 -2.44 -1.77 15.32
N ARG A 134 -2.30 -2.14 14.05
CA ARG A 134 -1.17 -1.73 13.21
C ARG A 134 -1.48 -1.85 11.71
N TRP A 135 -0.69 -1.16 10.91
CA TRP A 135 -0.67 -1.38 9.47
C TRP A 135 0.13 -2.62 9.10
N ILE A 136 -0.46 -3.46 8.28
CA ILE A 136 0.19 -4.64 7.69
C ILE A 136 0.86 -4.22 6.39
N VAL A 137 2.18 -4.27 6.35
CA VAL A 137 2.98 -3.84 5.19
C VAL A 137 3.65 -5.00 4.44
N LYS A 138 3.62 -6.19 5.02
CA LYS A 138 4.14 -7.44 4.43
C LYS A 138 3.17 -8.58 4.66
N LYS A 139 3.12 -9.52 3.72
CA LYS A 139 2.29 -10.73 3.86
C LYS A 139 2.69 -11.59 5.08
N SER A 140 3.95 -11.49 5.51
CA SER A 140 4.47 -12.20 6.68
C SER A 140 4.30 -11.46 8.01
N ASP A 141 3.69 -10.26 7.99
CA ASP A 141 3.44 -9.52 9.23
C ASP A 141 2.41 -10.26 10.08
N THR A 142 2.53 -10.13 11.40
CA THR A 142 1.60 -10.67 12.38
C THR A 142 0.94 -9.54 13.15
N CYS A 143 -0.30 -9.74 13.56
CA CYS A 143 -1.03 -8.80 14.41
C CYS A 143 -0.77 -9.16 15.88
N PHE A 144 -0.20 -8.23 16.65
CA PHE A 144 0.02 -8.34 18.09
C PHE A 144 -0.75 -7.25 18.81
#